data_63eb8af9817ad6618e7f02a4d26dc094
#
_entry.id   63eb8af9817ad6618e7f02a4d26dc094
#
_cell.length_a   1.000
_cell.length_b   1.000
_cell.length_c   1.000
_cell.angle_alpha   90.00
_cell.angle_beta   90.00
_cell.angle_gamma   90.00
#
_symmetry.space_group_name_H-M   'P 1'
#
loop_
_entity.id
_entity.type
_entity.pdbx_description
1 polymer ?
#
loop_
_entity_poly.entity_id
_entity_poly.type
_entity_poly.pdbx_seq_one_letter_code
_entity_poly.pdbx_strand_id
1 'polypeptide(L)'
;MKKHLLFLILCLMGILTSCSQKHTRYYIGVSQCSDDEWRHKMNHEIVREALFYDGVEVEIRTAKDNSRNQIEDINYFIDRKVDLLIVAPNEAAAVTPVVEKAYGLGIPVVVIDRKILSDRKSVV
;
A
#
# COMPACT_ATOMS: atom_id res chain seq x y z
N MET A 1 -28.40 14.42 46.08
CA MET A 1 -27.13 15.02 45.65
C MET A 1 -26.08 13.96 45.25
N LYS A 2 -25.75 12.97 46.07
CA LYS A 2 -24.72 11.95 45.72
C LYS A 2 -25.01 11.14 44.45
N LYS A 3 -26.27 10.78 44.19
CA LYS A 3 -26.67 10.00 42.99
C LYS A 3 -26.52 10.79 41.67
N HIS A 4 -26.79 12.07 41.67
CA HIS A 4 -26.64 12.93 40.48
C HIS A 4 -25.18 13.22 40.19
N LEU A 5 -24.35 13.34 41.22
CA LEU A 5 -22.89 13.53 41.06
C LEU A 5 -22.24 12.27 40.45
N LEU A 6 -22.66 11.06 40.88
CA LEU A 6 -22.17 9.80 40.34
C LEU A 6 -22.56 9.61 38.86
N PHE A 7 -23.79 10.02 38.50
CA PHE A 7 -24.26 9.97 37.11
C PHE A 7 -23.49 10.95 36.20
N LEU A 8 -23.17 12.14 36.73
CA LEU A 8 -22.38 13.14 36.00
C LEU A 8 -20.94 12.68 35.76
N ILE A 9 -20.33 12.01 36.73
CA ILE A 9 -18.98 11.44 36.62
C ILE A 9 -18.97 10.28 35.57
N LEU A 10 -20.01 9.44 35.57
CA LEU A 10 -20.13 8.33 34.59
C LEU A 10 -20.31 8.84 33.17
N CYS A 11 -21.09 9.92 32.96
CA CYS A 11 -21.24 10.57 31.67
C CYS A 11 -19.92 11.23 31.19
N LEU A 12 -19.15 11.81 32.10
CA LEU A 12 -17.89 12.48 31.75
C LEU A 12 -16.80 11.49 31.35
N MET A 13 -16.78 10.27 31.90
CA MET A 13 -15.85 9.20 31.52
C MET A 13 -16.15 8.60 30.14
N GLY A 14 -17.40 8.70 29.66
CA GLY A 14 -17.78 8.20 28.32
C GLY A 14 -17.29 9.05 27.16
N ILE A 15 -16.84 10.29 27.41
CA ILE A 15 -16.44 11.23 26.34
C ILE A 15 -14.95 11.10 25.97
N LEU A 16 -14.14 10.42 26.79
CA LEU A 16 -12.70 10.35 26.60
C LEU A 16 -12.21 9.20 25.68
N THR A 17 -13.12 8.37 25.15
CA THR A 17 -12.77 7.29 24.22
C THR A 17 -13.02 7.66 22.77
N SER A 18 -12.84 8.92 22.37
CA SER A 18 -12.73 9.28 20.97
C SER A 18 -11.35 8.88 20.47
N CYS A 19 -11.16 7.60 20.21
CA CYS A 19 -10.04 7.11 19.44
C CYS A 19 -10.18 7.66 18.02
N SER A 20 -9.39 8.68 17.67
CA SER A 20 -9.31 9.21 16.31
C SER A 20 -8.74 8.09 15.43
N GLN A 21 -9.64 7.27 14.85
CA GLN A 21 -9.23 6.37 13.78
C GLN A 21 -8.72 7.23 12.63
N LYS A 22 -7.42 7.10 12.34
CA LYS A 22 -6.83 7.68 11.15
C LYS A 22 -7.58 7.10 9.95
N HIS A 23 -8.43 7.88 9.33
CA HIS A 23 -9.22 7.41 8.19
C HIS A 23 -8.27 7.36 6.98
N THR A 24 -7.73 6.17 6.68
CA THR A 24 -7.00 5.91 5.44
C THR A 24 -7.95 6.10 4.27
N ARG A 25 -7.65 7.06 3.42
CA ARG A 25 -8.45 7.37 2.23
C ARG A 25 -7.92 6.67 0.99
N TYR A 26 -6.60 6.49 0.93
CA TYR A 26 -5.91 5.82 -0.18
C TYR A 26 -4.88 4.84 0.37
N TYR A 27 -4.93 3.63 -0.14
CA TYR A 27 -4.00 2.57 0.21
C TYR A 27 -3.14 2.21 -1.00
N ILE A 28 -1.84 2.44 -0.89
CA ILE A 28 -0.86 2.23 -1.97
C ILE A 28 -0.02 1.01 -1.65
N GLY A 29 -0.04 0.01 -2.54
CA GLY A 29 0.86 -1.14 -2.48
C GLY A 29 2.12 -0.90 -3.31
N VAL A 30 3.29 -1.24 -2.76
CA VAL A 30 4.56 -1.18 -3.47
C VAL A 30 5.21 -2.56 -3.48
N SER A 31 5.42 -3.13 -4.66
CA SER A 31 6.09 -4.41 -4.84
C SER A 31 7.50 -4.19 -5.40
N GLN A 32 8.52 -4.39 -4.54
CA GLN A 32 9.92 -4.27 -4.87
C GLN A 32 10.53 -5.61 -5.26
N CYS A 33 11.40 -5.63 -6.28
CA CYS A 33 12.05 -6.84 -6.74
C CYS A 33 13.14 -7.34 -5.80
N SER A 34 13.94 -6.44 -5.22
CA SER A 34 15.12 -6.76 -4.42
C SER A 34 15.16 -5.98 -3.11
N ASP A 35 16.12 -6.34 -2.26
CA ASP A 35 16.33 -5.79 -0.91
C ASP A 35 17.72 -5.14 -0.82
N ASP A 36 18.14 -4.45 -1.88
CA ASP A 36 19.41 -3.74 -1.93
C ASP A 36 19.30 -2.29 -1.42
N GLU A 37 20.45 -1.65 -1.22
CA GLU A 37 20.53 -0.29 -0.67
C GLU A 37 19.82 0.76 -1.56
N TRP A 38 19.86 0.57 -2.89
CA TRP A 38 19.14 1.43 -3.83
C TRP A 38 17.63 1.34 -3.61
N ARG A 39 17.11 0.13 -3.39
CA ARG A 39 15.69 -0.11 -3.11
C ARG A 39 15.28 0.45 -1.76
N HIS A 40 16.11 0.31 -0.75
CA HIS A 40 15.86 0.93 0.56
C HIS A 40 15.74 2.45 0.43
N LYS A 41 16.62 3.09 -0.32
CA LYS A 41 16.54 4.53 -0.55
C LYS A 41 15.25 4.91 -1.29
N MET A 42 14.88 4.21 -2.35
CA MET A 42 13.64 4.44 -3.10
C MET A 42 12.41 4.27 -2.19
N ASN A 43 12.36 3.21 -1.41
CA ASN A 43 11.28 2.93 -0.47
C ASN A 43 11.14 4.05 0.57
N HIS A 44 12.26 4.52 1.10
CA HIS A 44 12.28 5.64 2.05
C HIS A 44 11.71 6.92 1.42
N GLU A 45 12.07 7.24 0.18
CA GLU A 45 11.55 8.40 -0.52
C GLU A 45 10.03 8.28 -0.79
N ILE A 46 9.54 7.11 -1.17
CA ILE A 46 8.10 6.85 -1.37
C ILE A 46 7.32 7.09 -0.07
N VAL A 47 7.80 6.50 1.03
CA VAL A 47 7.16 6.66 2.35
C VAL A 47 7.22 8.11 2.82
N ARG A 48 8.37 8.77 2.64
CA ARG A 48 8.56 10.18 3.01
C ARG A 48 7.60 11.08 2.24
N GLU A 49 7.45 10.87 0.94
CA GLU A 49 6.53 11.64 0.11
C GLU A 49 5.07 11.45 0.57
N ALA A 50 4.69 10.23 0.89
CA ALA A 50 3.34 9.94 1.36
C ALA A 50 2.97 10.68 2.66
N LEU A 51 3.94 11.05 3.50
CA LEU A 51 3.69 11.81 4.74
C LEU A 51 3.16 13.23 4.48
N PHE A 52 3.33 13.77 3.30
CA PHE A 52 2.80 15.09 2.93
C PHE A 52 1.31 15.07 2.57
N TYR A 53 0.71 13.89 2.47
CA TYR A 53 -0.69 13.71 2.06
C TYR A 53 -1.51 13.03 3.16
N ASP A 54 -2.47 13.75 3.69
CA ASP A 54 -3.37 13.19 4.71
C ASP A 54 -4.21 12.04 4.13
N GLY A 55 -4.27 10.93 4.88
CA GLY A 55 -5.07 9.76 4.51
C GLY A 55 -4.43 8.84 3.47
N VAL A 56 -3.15 9.02 3.13
CA VAL A 56 -2.37 8.08 2.31
C VAL A 56 -1.64 7.10 3.22
N GLU A 57 -1.81 5.81 2.94
CA GLU A 57 -1.07 4.72 3.56
C GLU A 57 -0.28 3.97 2.48
N VAL A 58 0.99 3.69 2.76
CA VAL A 58 1.87 2.93 1.87
C VAL A 58 2.31 1.66 2.55
N GLU A 59 2.08 0.52 1.92
CA GLU A 59 2.66 -0.76 2.32
C GLU A 59 3.66 -1.23 1.26
N ILE A 60 4.86 -1.61 1.69
CA ILE A 60 5.94 -2.06 0.81
C ILE A 60 6.24 -3.53 1.11
N ARG A 61 6.27 -4.35 0.05
CA ARG A 61 6.70 -5.75 0.12
C ARG A 61 7.89 -5.96 -0.82
N THR A 62 8.85 -6.76 -0.36
CA THR A 62 10.12 -6.99 -1.05
C THR A 62 10.29 -8.45 -1.41
N ALA A 63 10.43 -8.74 -2.68
CA ALA A 63 10.49 -10.11 -3.21
C ALA A 63 11.85 -10.79 -3.05
N LYS A 64 12.91 -10.04 -2.67
CA LYS A 64 14.27 -10.56 -2.46
C LYS A 64 14.80 -11.35 -3.66
N ASP A 65 14.76 -10.72 -4.84
CA ASP A 65 15.22 -11.28 -6.12
C ASP A 65 14.51 -12.58 -6.55
N ASN A 66 13.29 -12.80 -6.08
CA ASN A 66 12.50 -13.98 -6.39
C ASN A 66 11.18 -13.61 -7.04
N SER A 67 11.01 -13.93 -8.33
CA SER A 67 9.80 -13.60 -9.09
C SER A 67 8.54 -14.28 -8.55
N ARG A 68 8.63 -15.47 -7.94
CA ARG A 68 7.49 -16.15 -7.31
C ARG A 68 7.00 -15.34 -6.10
N ASN A 69 7.92 -14.91 -5.23
CA ASN A 69 7.58 -14.06 -4.09
C ASN A 69 6.93 -12.76 -4.57
N GLN A 70 7.44 -12.17 -5.67
CA GLN A 70 6.86 -10.95 -6.20
C GLN A 70 5.44 -11.15 -6.73
N ILE A 71 5.17 -12.28 -7.38
CA ILE A 71 3.82 -12.63 -7.83
C ILE A 71 2.88 -12.80 -6.62
N GLU A 72 3.34 -13.42 -5.53
CA GLU A 72 2.58 -13.54 -4.28
C GLU A 72 2.31 -12.18 -3.65
N ASP A 73 3.31 -11.29 -3.59
CA ASP A 73 3.17 -9.93 -3.08
C ASP A 73 2.16 -9.09 -3.89
N ILE A 74 2.20 -9.19 -5.22
CA ILE A 74 1.23 -8.48 -6.07
C ILE A 74 -0.18 -9.05 -5.88
N ASN A 75 -0.35 -10.38 -5.80
CA ASN A 75 -1.65 -10.98 -5.50
C ASN A 75 -2.17 -10.55 -4.12
N TYR A 76 -1.32 -10.46 -3.12
CA TYR A 76 -1.68 -9.93 -1.80
C TYR A 76 -2.27 -8.51 -1.90
N PHE A 77 -1.65 -7.62 -2.67
CA PHE A 77 -2.17 -6.27 -2.88
C PHE A 77 -3.49 -6.26 -3.67
N ILE A 78 -3.64 -7.16 -4.66
CA ILE A 78 -4.90 -7.33 -5.39
C ILE A 78 -6.04 -7.72 -4.42
N ASP A 79 -5.79 -8.70 -3.56
CA ASP A 79 -6.78 -9.20 -2.60
C ASP A 79 -7.17 -8.14 -1.56
N ARG A 80 -6.23 -7.27 -1.20
CA ARG A 80 -6.47 -6.12 -0.33
C ARG A 80 -7.09 -4.91 -1.04
N LYS A 81 -7.29 -4.99 -2.35
CA LYS A 81 -7.92 -3.95 -3.16
C LYS A 81 -7.24 -2.59 -2.98
N VAL A 82 -5.92 -2.55 -3.13
CA VAL A 82 -5.18 -1.29 -3.06
C VAL A 82 -5.70 -0.30 -4.11
N ASP A 83 -5.64 0.99 -3.78
CA ASP A 83 -6.08 2.07 -4.69
C ASP A 83 -5.04 2.37 -5.78
N LEU A 84 -3.78 2.02 -5.54
CA LEU A 84 -2.67 2.13 -6.48
C LEU A 84 -1.65 1.03 -6.20
N LEU A 85 -1.13 0.41 -7.24
CA LEU A 85 -0.04 -0.54 -7.17
C LEU A 85 1.20 0.00 -7.89
N ILE A 86 2.31 0.11 -7.16
CA ILE A 86 3.63 0.47 -7.72
C ILE A 86 4.46 -0.81 -7.79
N VAL A 87 5.01 -1.12 -8.96
CA VAL A 87 5.78 -2.34 -9.19
C VAL A 87 7.16 -2.02 -9.76
N ALA A 88 8.21 -2.47 -9.08
CA ALA A 88 9.56 -2.57 -9.64
C ALA A 88 9.82 -4.04 -10.02
N PRO A 89 9.68 -4.45 -11.28
CA PRO A 89 9.67 -5.87 -11.64
C PRO A 89 11.03 -6.54 -11.45
N ASN A 90 11.05 -7.77 -10.93
CA ASN A 90 12.26 -8.61 -10.92
C ASN A 90 12.57 -9.12 -12.35
N GLU A 91 11.66 -9.91 -12.91
CA GLU A 91 11.74 -10.40 -14.28
C GLU A 91 10.47 -10.05 -15.04
N ALA A 92 10.64 -9.34 -16.16
CA ALA A 92 9.51 -8.86 -16.95
C ALA A 92 8.54 -9.98 -17.34
N ALA A 93 9.04 -11.09 -17.90
CA ALA A 93 8.20 -12.18 -18.37
C ALA A 93 7.39 -12.84 -17.25
N ALA A 94 7.99 -13.02 -16.07
CA ALA A 94 7.34 -13.68 -14.95
C ALA A 94 6.27 -12.81 -14.28
N VAL A 95 6.52 -11.50 -14.19
CA VAL A 95 5.67 -10.56 -13.43
C VAL A 95 4.55 -9.95 -14.27
N THR A 96 4.73 -9.86 -15.60
CA THR A 96 3.72 -9.28 -16.50
C THR A 96 2.31 -9.84 -16.30
N PRO A 97 2.07 -11.16 -16.25
CA PRO A 97 0.71 -11.69 -16.14
C PRO A 97 -0.04 -11.23 -14.87
N VAL A 98 0.64 -11.16 -13.73
CA VAL A 98 0.00 -10.72 -12.48
C VAL A 98 -0.22 -9.22 -12.45
N VAL A 99 0.65 -8.42 -13.07
CA VAL A 99 0.46 -6.98 -13.24
C VAL A 99 -0.73 -6.70 -14.15
N GLU A 100 -0.85 -7.41 -15.27
CA GLU A 100 -2.02 -7.30 -16.15
C GLU A 100 -3.32 -7.73 -15.47
N LYS A 101 -3.26 -8.76 -14.60
CA LYS A 101 -4.40 -9.16 -13.75
C LYS A 101 -4.84 -8.00 -12.84
N ALA A 102 -3.91 -7.36 -12.13
CA ALA A 102 -4.22 -6.21 -11.27
C ALA A 102 -4.89 -5.09 -12.06
N TYR A 103 -4.31 -4.73 -13.19
CA TYR A 103 -4.86 -3.71 -14.07
C TYR A 103 -6.25 -4.08 -14.62
N GLY A 104 -6.44 -5.35 -15.03
CA GLY A 104 -7.74 -5.85 -15.50
C GLY A 104 -8.85 -5.84 -14.44
N LEU A 105 -8.48 -5.86 -13.16
CA LEU A 105 -9.39 -5.71 -12.03
C LEU A 105 -9.66 -4.24 -11.65
N GLY A 106 -9.11 -3.29 -12.41
CA GLY A 106 -9.34 -1.86 -12.22
C GLY A 106 -8.37 -1.20 -11.21
N ILE A 107 -7.33 -1.89 -10.77
CA ILE A 107 -6.29 -1.29 -9.94
C ILE A 107 -5.32 -0.53 -10.85
N PRO A 108 -5.15 0.79 -10.68
CA PRO A 108 -4.12 1.54 -11.38
C PRO A 108 -2.73 0.99 -11.05
N VAL A 109 -1.89 0.79 -12.07
CA VAL A 109 -0.52 0.26 -11.87
C VAL A 109 0.50 1.22 -12.45
N VAL A 110 1.52 1.53 -11.64
CA VAL A 110 2.73 2.26 -12.06
C VAL A 110 3.90 1.29 -12.03
N VAL A 111 4.56 1.10 -13.17
CA VAL A 111 5.77 0.27 -13.27
C VAL A 111 6.99 1.18 -13.30
N ILE A 112 7.94 0.94 -12.41
CA ILE A 112 9.13 1.76 -12.21
C ILE A 112 10.41 0.95 -12.44
N ASP A 113 11.49 1.64 -12.81
CA ASP A 113 12.85 1.10 -13.02
C ASP A 113 12.97 0.14 -14.22
N ARG A 114 12.22 -0.94 -14.25
CA ARG A 114 12.26 -1.95 -15.33
C ARG A 114 10.90 -2.06 -16.01
N LYS A 115 10.92 -2.38 -17.30
CA LYS A 115 9.69 -2.57 -18.09
C LYS A 115 9.09 -3.96 -17.84
N ILE A 116 7.79 -4.08 -18.08
CA ILE A 116 7.08 -5.34 -18.25
C ILE A 116 6.80 -5.60 -19.74
N LEU A 117 6.40 -6.82 -20.09
CA LEU A 117 6.06 -7.22 -21.46
C LEU A 117 4.56 -7.00 -21.73
N SER A 118 4.07 -5.78 -21.56
CA SER A 118 2.67 -5.43 -21.80
C SER A 118 2.55 -4.38 -22.89
N ASP A 119 1.63 -4.59 -23.83
CA ASP A 119 1.27 -3.61 -24.86
C ASP A 119 0.30 -2.54 -24.36
N ARG A 120 -0.17 -2.66 -23.11
CA ARG A 120 -1.10 -1.71 -22.49
C ARG A 120 -0.37 -0.44 -22.10
N LYS A 121 -0.77 0.69 -22.71
CA LYS A 121 -0.11 2.01 -22.58
C LYS A 121 -0.35 2.75 -21.26
N SER A 122 -0.79 2.10 -20.22
CA SER A 122 -1.04 2.71 -18.91
C SER A 122 0.08 2.45 -17.90
N VAL A 123 1.28 2.19 -18.41
CA VAL A 123 2.50 2.17 -17.62
C VAL A 123 3.19 3.51 -17.83
N VAL A 124 3.12 4.37 -16.85
CA VAL A 124 3.83 5.65 -16.81
C VAL A 124 5.22 5.42 -16.25
#